data_056f1eafd051224e7168c8eb48f43d59
#
_entry.id   056f1eafd051224e7168c8eb48f43d59
#
_cell.length_a   1.000
_cell.length_b   1.000
_cell.length_c   1.000
_cell.angle_alpha   90.00
_cell.angle_beta   90.00
_cell.angle_gamma   90.00
#
_symmetry.space_group_name_H-M   'P 1'
#
loop_
_entity.id
_entity.type
_entity.pdbx_description
1 polymer ?
#
loop_
_entity_poly.entity_id
_entity_poly.type
_entity_poly.pdbx_seq_one_letter_code
_entity_poly.pdbx_strand_id
1 'polypeptide(L)'
;KGEELAEIGQMKEAGIVAVSDDGKPVMNSRMMYNAIKYAADFGLKVTSHCEDTNLAGNGVMNEGYHSTVLGLRGIPRSAEEVMLAREILLSETLKLPVHICHVSTKGGVQLLREAKARGVQVTAETCPHYIALTDAEVEGYDPNTRVNPPLREREDVQAIIEGLLDGSLDCIATDHAPHHR
;
A
#
# COMPACT_ATOMS: atom_id res chain seq x y z
N LYS A 1 11.19 8.08 9.71
CA LYS A 1 12.00 7.13 8.92
C LYS A 1 11.65 5.66 9.27
N GLY A 2 10.55 5.41 9.98
CA GLY A 2 10.11 4.05 10.36
C GLY A 2 10.91 3.39 11.49
N GLU A 3 11.84 4.08 12.12
CA GLU A 3 12.73 3.53 13.16
C GLU A 3 12.33 3.94 14.58
N GLU A 4 11.58 5.03 14.72
CA GLU A 4 11.05 5.53 15.99
C GLU A 4 9.67 6.16 15.82
N LEU A 5 8.89 6.23 16.90
CA LEU A 5 7.58 6.87 16.90
C LEU A 5 7.74 8.39 16.80
N ALA A 6 6.89 9.02 15.99
CA ALA A 6 6.76 10.48 16.00
C ALA A 6 6.00 10.96 17.25
N GLU A 7 6.04 12.27 17.51
CA GLU A 7 5.29 12.92 18.59
C GLU A 7 3.80 13.04 18.23
N ILE A 8 3.11 11.89 18.07
CA ILE A 8 1.74 11.79 17.56
C ILE A 8 0.77 12.62 18.41
N GLY A 9 0.98 12.68 19.73
CA GLY A 9 0.17 13.51 20.63
C GLY A 9 0.22 15.00 20.27
N GLN A 10 1.41 15.55 20.09
CA GLN A 10 1.60 16.96 19.68
C GLN A 10 1.07 17.22 18.26
N MET A 11 1.26 16.25 17.35
CA MET A 11 0.71 16.34 16.00
C MET A 11 -0.81 16.35 16.03
N LYS A 12 -1.45 15.59 16.94
CA LYS A 12 -2.90 15.61 17.14
C LYS A 12 -3.39 16.98 17.62
N GLU A 13 -2.70 17.59 18.58
CA GLU A 13 -2.99 18.96 19.04
C GLU A 13 -2.90 19.99 17.89
N ALA A 14 -1.99 19.76 16.95
CA ALA A 14 -1.86 20.57 15.73
C ALA A 14 -2.95 20.28 14.67
N GLY A 15 -3.83 19.29 14.91
CA GLY A 15 -5.03 19.07 14.09
C GLY A 15 -4.90 17.99 13.02
N ILE A 16 -3.91 17.09 13.09
CA ILE A 16 -3.84 15.96 12.15
C ILE A 16 -5.02 15.01 12.32
N VAL A 17 -5.37 14.31 11.23
CA VAL A 17 -6.50 13.35 11.19
C VAL A 17 -6.06 11.89 11.08
N ALA A 18 -4.82 11.65 10.66
CA ALA A 18 -4.19 10.34 10.54
C ALA A 18 -2.66 10.47 10.63
N VAL A 19 -1.97 9.35 10.75
CA VAL A 19 -0.51 9.25 10.64
C VAL A 19 -0.17 8.28 9.51
N SER A 20 0.91 8.54 8.78
CA SER A 20 1.32 7.76 7.62
C SER A 20 2.81 7.42 7.67
N ASP A 21 3.17 6.28 7.08
CA ASP A 21 4.54 5.89 6.79
C ASP A 21 4.88 5.99 5.28
N ASP A 22 4.06 6.72 4.54
CA ASP A 22 4.14 6.79 3.09
C ASP A 22 5.52 7.13 2.55
N GLY A 23 5.92 6.40 1.51
CA GLY A 23 7.21 6.47 0.85
C GLY A 23 8.39 5.87 1.65
N LYS A 24 8.22 5.52 2.93
CA LYS A 24 9.22 4.83 3.77
C LYS A 24 8.54 3.92 4.78
N PRO A 25 8.17 2.72 4.37
CA PRO A 25 7.39 1.80 5.20
C PRO A 25 8.09 1.46 6.50
N VAL A 26 7.30 1.29 7.56
CA VAL A 26 7.78 0.79 8.84
C VAL A 26 8.05 -0.70 8.74
N MET A 27 9.31 -1.09 8.50
CA MET A 27 9.70 -2.49 8.33
C MET A 27 9.61 -3.31 9.62
N ASN A 28 9.80 -2.67 10.77
CA ASN A 28 9.77 -3.33 12.07
C ASN A 28 8.33 -3.53 12.56
N SER A 29 7.87 -4.77 12.60
CA SER A 29 6.50 -5.11 13.01
C SER A 29 6.17 -4.69 14.45
N ARG A 30 7.14 -4.69 15.38
CA ARG A 30 6.91 -4.18 16.75
C ARG A 30 6.70 -2.67 16.75
N MET A 31 7.42 -1.95 15.91
CA MET A 31 7.26 -0.50 15.75
C MET A 31 5.87 -0.19 15.21
N MET A 32 5.42 -0.88 14.14
CA MET A 32 4.07 -0.70 13.58
C MET A 32 2.98 -1.05 14.61
N TYR A 33 3.13 -2.16 15.34
CA TYR A 33 2.24 -2.52 16.43
C TYR A 33 2.09 -1.39 17.47
N ASN A 34 3.22 -0.79 17.87
CA ASN A 34 3.21 0.32 18.82
C ASN A 34 2.61 1.60 18.20
N ALA A 35 2.89 1.88 16.91
CA ALA A 35 2.34 3.02 16.20
C ALA A 35 0.81 2.97 16.12
N ILE A 36 0.23 1.80 15.77
CA ILE A 36 -1.21 1.61 15.72
C ILE A 36 -1.85 1.86 17.10
N LYS A 37 -1.28 1.30 18.16
CA LYS A 37 -1.77 1.52 19.53
C LYS A 37 -1.71 2.98 19.93
N TYR A 38 -0.54 3.59 19.75
CA TYR A 38 -0.31 4.96 20.17
C TYR A 38 -1.18 5.96 19.39
N ALA A 39 -1.35 5.76 18.08
CA ALA A 39 -2.26 6.56 17.28
C ALA A 39 -3.72 6.44 17.75
N ALA A 40 -4.15 5.21 18.10
CA ALA A 40 -5.50 4.95 18.58
C ALA A 40 -5.83 5.66 19.91
N ASP A 41 -4.86 5.83 20.82
CA ASP A 41 -5.03 6.59 22.07
C ASP A 41 -5.47 8.05 21.81
N PHE A 42 -5.17 8.58 20.62
CA PHE A 42 -5.58 9.91 20.17
C PHE A 42 -6.74 9.91 19.16
N GLY A 43 -7.37 8.76 18.93
CA GLY A 43 -8.45 8.62 17.95
C GLY A 43 -7.97 8.76 16.51
N LEU A 44 -6.69 8.48 16.24
CA LEU A 44 -6.09 8.54 14.91
C LEU A 44 -5.96 7.13 14.32
N LYS A 45 -5.95 7.05 12.99
CA LYS A 45 -5.62 5.84 12.24
C LYS A 45 -4.21 5.91 11.70
N VAL A 46 -3.58 4.75 11.54
CA VAL A 46 -2.38 4.60 10.71
C VAL A 46 -2.82 4.32 9.28
N THR A 47 -2.24 5.04 8.33
CA THR A 47 -2.35 4.79 6.89
C THR A 47 -1.01 4.23 6.42
N SER A 48 -1.01 3.01 5.89
CA SER A 48 0.23 2.26 5.63
C SER A 48 0.54 2.13 4.15
N HIS A 49 1.75 2.52 3.77
CA HIS A 49 2.39 2.19 2.50
C HIS A 49 2.96 0.77 2.61
N CYS A 50 2.25 -0.20 2.07
CA CYS A 50 2.60 -1.61 2.18
C CYS A 50 3.68 -2.00 1.18
N GLU A 51 4.93 -1.90 1.57
CA GLU A 51 6.07 -2.32 0.76
C GLU A 51 7.14 -2.98 1.62
N ASP A 52 7.44 -4.24 1.35
CA ASP A 52 8.66 -4.87 1.91
C ASP A 52 9.86 -4.43 1.07
N THR A 53 10.68 -3.55 1.65
CA THR A 53 11.84 -2.96 0.97
C THR A 53 12.94 -3.98 0.67
N ASN A 54 12.98 -5.12 1.36
CA ASN A 54 13.94 -6.19 1.06
C ASN A 54 13.50 -6.96 -0.18
N LEU A 55 12.18 -7.22 -0.35
CA LEU A 55 11.63 -7.84 -1.54
C LEU A 55 11.63 -6.88 -2.74
N ALA A 56 11.28 -5.62 -2.53
CA ALA A 56 11.30 -4.59 -3.58
C ALA A 56 12.73 -4.32 -4.07
N GLY A 57 13.70 -4.28 -3.16
CA GLY A 57 15.11 -4.06 -3.47
C GLY A 57 15.35 -2.80 -4.30
N ASN A 58 16.01 -2.95 -5.44
CA ASN A 58 16.23 -1.88 -6.41
C ASN A 58 15.33 -2.05 -7.65
N GLY A 59 14.14 -2.62 -7.49
CA GLY A 59 13.16 -2.78 -8.55
C GLY A 59 12.63 -1.42 -9.02
N VAL A 60 12.22 -1.36 -10.28
CA VAL A 60 11.76 -0.12 -10.91
C VAL A 60 10.42 -0.28 -11.63
N MET A 61 9.92 -1.49 -11.73
CA MET A 61 8.63 -1.84 -12.34
C MET A 61 8.11 -3.16 -11.77
N ASN A 62 6.93 -3.61 -12.20
CA ASN A 62 6.40 -4.93 -11.83
C ASN A 62 7.33 -6.07 -12.28
N GLU A 63 7.54 -7.05 -11.41
CA GLU A 63 8.21 -8.30 -11.78
C GLU A 63 7.26 -9.17 -12.62
N GLY A 64 7.67 -9.46 -13.86
CA GLY A 64 6.88 -10.24 -14.79
C GLY A 64 7.48 -10.30 -16.19
N TYR A 65 6.61 -10.52 -17.18
CA TYR A 65 7.03 -10.63 -18.57
C TYR A 65 7.75 -9.36 -19.07
N HIS A 66 7.15 -8.18 -18.86
CA HIS A 66 7.71 -6.91 -19.35
C HIS A 66 9.04 -6.57 -18.71
N SER A 67 9.22 -6.77 -17.40
CA SER A 67 10.50 -6.53 -16.72
C SER A 67 11.62 -7.42 -17.29
N THR A 68 11.30 -8.67 -17.60
CA THR A 68 12.27 -9.60 -18.21
C THR A 68 12.66 -9.17 -19.61
N VAL A 69 11.70 -8.84 -20.46
CA VAL A 69 11.95 -8.41 -21.85
C VAL A 69 12.72 -7.10 -21.92
N LEU A 70 12.38 -6.14 -21.04
CA LEU A 70 13.03 -4.83 -20.99
C LEU A 70 14.39 -4.84 -20.27
N GLY A 71 14.75 -5.94 -19.60
CA GLY A 71 15.98 -6.04 -18.82
C GLY A 71 15.96 -5.16 -17.56
N LEU A 72 14.79 -4.82 -17.05
CA LEU A 72 14.59 -4.00 -15.86
C LEU A 72 14.37 -4.88 -14.62
N ARG A 73 14.84 -4.40 -13.47
CA ARG A 73 14.60 -5.11 -12.20
C ARG A 73 13.14 -4.98 -11.80
N GLY A 74 12.50 -6.12 -11.53
CA GLY A 74 11.12 -6.19 -11.10
C GLY A 74 10.95 -6.02 -9.59
N ILE A 75 9.76 -5.57 -9.19
CA ILE A 75 9.24 -5.57 -7.82
C ILE A 75 8.13 -6.63 -7.77
N PRO A 76 8.33 -7.73 -7.03
CA PRO A 76 7.32 -8.78 -6.97
C PRO A 76 6.05 -8.30 -6.25
N ARG A 77 4.89 -8.88 -6.60
CA ARG A 77 3.62 -8.62 -5.90
C ARG A 77 3.72 -8.86 -4.39
N SER A 78 4.49 -9.86 -4.01
CA SER A 78 4.72 -10.21 -2.61
C SER A 78 5.35 -9.08 -1.79
N ALA A 79 6.04 -8.11 -2.41
CA ALA A 79 6.55 -6.93 -1.70
C ALA A 79 5.42 -6.11 -1.07
N GLU A 80 4.26 -5.99 -1.75
CA GLU A 80 3.05 -5.36 -1.22
C GLU A 80 2.28 -6.32 -0.31
N GLU A 81 2.03 -7.54 -0.76
CA GLU A 81 1.12 -8.50 -0.13
C GLU A 81 1.56 -8.95 1.26
N VAL A 82 2.87 -9.16 1.48
CA VAL A 82 3.43 -9.53 2.79
C VAL A 82 3.19 -8.43 3.83
N MET A 83 3.40 -7.17 3.44
CA MET A 83 3.21 -6.05 4.35
C MET A 83 1.72 -5.79 4.61
N LEU A 84 0.89 -5.89 3.59
CA LEU A 84 -0.57 -5.79 3.72
C LEU A 84 -1.12 -6.88 4.65
N ALA A 85 -0.68 -8.13 4.50
CA ALA A 85 -1.05 -9.22 5.39
C ALA A 85 -0.62 -8.94 6.85
N ARG A 86 0.57 -8.36 7.05
CA ARG A 86 1.06 -7.93 8.37
C ARG A 86 0.11 -6.91 9.00
N GLU A 87 -0.30 -5.87 8.27
CA GLU A 87 -1.18 -4.83 8.78
C GLU A 87 -2.56 -5.38 9.14
N ILE A 88 -3.10 -6.29 8.32
CA ILE A 88 -4.35 -7.00 8.63
C ILE A 88 -4.23 -7.76 9.94
N LEU A 89 -3.16 -8.56 10.13
CA LEU A 89 -2.95 -9.34 11.35
C LEU A 89 -2.77 -8.45 12.59
N LEU A 90 -2.09 -7.32 12.46
CA LEU A 90 -1.94 -6.36 13.56
C LEU A 90 -3.29 -5.72 13.91
N SER A 91 -4.07 -5.29 12.91
CA SER A 91 -5.42 -4.76 13.11
C SER A 91 -6.34 -5.78 13.79
N GLU A 92 -6.34 -7.03 13.32
CA GLU A 92 -7.16 -8.12 13.88
C GLU A 92 -6.78 -8.43 15.33
N THR A 93 -5.49 -8.50 15.64
CA THR A 93 -4.97 -8.76 16.99
C THR A 93 -5.28 -7.62 17.96
N LEU A 94 -5.10 -6.39 17.54
CA LEU A 94 -5.30 -5.19 18.35
C LEU A 94 -6.77 -4.78 18.44
N LYS A 95 -7.60 -5.22 17.50
CA LYS A 95 -8.98 -4.74 17.28
C LYS A 95 -9.03 -3.21 17.06
N LEU A 96 -8.03 -2.70 16.36
CA LEU A 96 -7.87 -1.29 16.04
C LEU A 96 -7.85 -1.08 14.52
N PRO A 97 -8.38 0.06 14.03
CA PRO A 97 -8.47 0.31 12.61
C PRO A 97 -7.11 0.63 11.98
N VAL A 98 -6.89 0.10 10.78
CA VAL A 98 -5.79 0.50 9.89
C VAL A 98 -6.34 0.84 8.51
N HIS A 99 -5.61 1.67 7.77
CA HIS A 99 -5.92 1.97 6.38
C HIS A 99 -4.74 1.60 5.49
N ILE A 100 -5.02 0.92 4.38
CA ILE A 100 -4.01 0.49 3.40
C ILE A 100 -4.05 1.44 2.22
N CYS A 101 -2.93 2.09 1.95
CA CYS A 101 -2.77 3.01 0.83
C CYS A 101 -2.57 2.25 -0.49
N HIS A 102 -3.06 2.83 -1.59
CA HIS A 102 -2.74 2.55 -3.00
C HIS A 102 -2.53 1.06 -3.35
N VAL A 103 -3.45 0.19 -2.96
CA VAL A 103 -3.43 -1.24 -3.29
C VAL A 103 -3.35 -1.43 -4.80
N SER A 104 -2.40 -2.25 -5.24
CA SER A 104 -2.12 -2.47 -6.66
C SER A 104 -2.23 -3.93 -7.11
N THR A 105 -2.29 -4.90 -6.18
CA THR A 105 -2.20 -6.32 -6.50
C THR A 105 -3.52 -7.08 -6.30
N LYS A 106 -3.73 -8.09 -7.13
CA LYS A 106 -4.83 -9.06 -7.01
C LYS A 106 -4.82 -9.78 -5.66
N GLY A 107 -3.63 -10.19 -5.20
CA GLY A 107 -3.49 -10.85 -3.89
C GLY A 107 -3.81 -9.90 -2.75
N GLY A 108 -3.45 -8.62 -2.84
CA GLY A 108 -3.83 -7.59 -1.88
C GLY A 108 -5.35 -7.44 -1.76
N VAL A 109 -6.07 -7.37 -2.90
CA VAL A 109 -7.55 -7.33 -2.91
C VAL A 109 -8.14 -8.56 -2.25
N GLN A 110 -7.61 -9.76 -2.54
CA GLN A 110 -8.09 -11.00 -1.94
C GLN A 110 -7.90 -11.02 -0.42
N LEU A 111 -6.73 -10.61 0.06
CA LEU A 111 -6.44 -10.51 1.50
C LEU A 111 -7.41 -9.55 2.21
N LEU A 112 -7.70 -8.40 1.60
CA LEU A 112 -8.65 -7.42 2.13
C LEU A 112 -10.08 -7.98 2.17
N ARG A 113 -10.52 -8.65 1.11
CA ARG A 113 -11.83 -9.30 1.03
C ARG A 113 -12.02 -10.29 2.16
N GLU A 114 -11.04 -11.16 2.37
CA GLU A 114 -11.05 -12.17 3.44
C GLU A 114 -11.00 -11.53 4.84
N ALA A 115 -10.20 -10.49 5.03
CA ALA A 115 -10.11 -9.77 6.29
C ALA A 115 -11.45 -9.10 6.65
N LYS A 116 -12.07 -8.40 5.70
CA LYS A 116 -13.38 -7.76 5.89
C LYS A 116 -14.47 -8.79 6.19
N ALA A 117 -14.46 -9.95 5.51
CA ALA A 117 -15.39 -11.04 5.80
C ALA A 117 -15.26 -11.59 7.23
N ARG A 118 -14.06 -11.52 7.82
CA ARG A 118 -13.83 -11.87 9.23
C ARG A 118 -14.13 -10.73 10.21
N GLY A 119 -14.52 -9.54 9.72
CA GLY A 119 -14.82 -8.38 10.57
C GLY A 119 -13.58 -7.60 11.03
N VAL A 120 -12.44 -7.76 10.38
CA VAL A 120 -11.23 -6.96 10.67
C VAL A 120 -11.49 -5.49 10.32
N GLN A 121 -11.06 -4.58 11.18
CA GLN A 121 -11.25 -3.14 11.00
C GLN A 121 -10.22 -2.57 10.02
N VAL A 122 -10.23 -3.04 8.77
CA VAL A 122 -9.35 -2.57 7.71
C VAL A 122 -10.14 -1.82 6.66
N THR A 123 -9.60 -0.67 6.23
CA THR A 123 -10.04 0.05 5.04
C THR A 123 -8.87 0.15 4.06
N ALA A 124 -9.16 0.30 2.78
CA ALA A 124 -8.12 0.36 1.75
C ALA A 124 -8.53 1.25 0.58
N GLU A 125 -7.54 1.81 -0.08
CA GLU A 125 -7.71 2.60 -1.28
C GLU A 125 -6.87 2.07 -2.43
N THR A 126 -7.22 2.47 -3.64
CA THR A 126 -6.42 2.27 -4.84
C THR A 126 -6.28 3.59 -5.59
N CYS A 127 -5.50 3.60 -6.68
CA CYS A 127 -5.27 4.79 -7.47
C CYS A 127 -5.83 4.67 -8.89
N PRO A 128 -6.17 5.81 -9.56
CA PRO A 128 -6.71 5.79 -10.92
C PRO A 128 -5.80 5.07 -11.92
N HIS A 129 -4.49 5.19 -11.77
CA HIS A 129 -3.53 4.55 -12.67
C HIS A 129 -3.52 3.00 -12.55
N TYR A 130 -3.88 2.43 -11.39
CA TYR A 130 -4.05 0.96 -11.24
C TYR A 130 -5.35 0.42 -11.84
N ILE A 131 -6.27 1.30 -12.22
CA ILE A 131 -7.51 0.94 -12.91
C ILE A 131 -7.33 1.05 -14.42
N ALA A 132 -6.53 2.03 -14.88
CA ALA A 132 -6.46 2.42 -16.29
C ALA A 132 -5.25 1.86 -17.04
N LEU A 133 -4.13 1.59 -16.35
CA LEU A 133 -2.84 1.28 -16.95
C LEU A 133 -2.32 -0.09 -16.50
N THR A 134 -1.43 -0.67 -17.29
CA THR A 134 -0.72 -1.91 -16.97
C THR A 134 0.79 -1.70 -17.06
N ASP A 135 1.58 -2.68 -16.62
CA ASP A 135 3.03 -2.68 -16.74
C ASP A 135 3.55 -2.67 -18.18
N ALA A 136 2.70 -2.95 -19.17
CA ALA A 136 3.03 -2.78 -20.59
C ALA A 136 3.33 -1.31 -20.96
N GLU A 137 2.78 -0.35 -20.22
CA GLU A 137 3.03 1.08 -20.46
C GLU A 137 4.50 1.49 -20.24
N VAL A 138 5.28 0.64 -19.57
CA VAL A 138 6.73 0.85 -19.39
C VAL A 138 7.52 0.57 -20.66
N GLU A 139 6.92 -0.07 -21.67
CA GLU A 139 7.52 -0.24 -22.98
C GLU A 139 7.87 1.14 -23.58
N GLY A 140 9.12 1.30 -24.00
CA GLY A 140 9.62 2.61 -24.46
C GLY A 140 10.36 3.42 -23.39
N TYR A 141 10.41 2.93 -22.16
CA TYR A 141 11.18 3.51 -21.04
C TYR A 141 10.77 4.95 -20.68
N ASP A 142 9.48 5.30 -20.84
CA ASP A 142 8.96 6.60 -20.39
C ASP A 142 8.98 6.67 -18.85
N PRO A 143 9.77 7.56 -18.23
CA PRO A 143 9.85 7.70 -16.78
C PRO A 143 8.53 8.13 -16.15
N ASN A 144 7.58 8.68 -16.89
CA ASN A 144 6.26 9.04 -16.39
C ASN A 144 5.40 7.81 -16.05
N THR A 145 5.77 6.62 -16.52
CA THR A 145 5.10 5.36 -16.17
C THR A 145 5.65 4.72 -14.89
N ARG A 146 6.70 5.33 -14.29
CA ARG A 146 7.27 4.85 -13.03
C ARG A 146 6.49 5.39 -11.83
N VAL A 147 5.75 4.51 -11.20
CA VAL A 147 4.99 4.76 -9.96
C VAL A 147 5.39 3.73 -8.89
N ASN A 148 5.09 3.99 -7.64
CA ASN A 148 5.33 3.05 -6.54
C ASN A 148 4.11 3.03 -5.60
N PRO A 149 3.43 1.86 -5.46
CA PRO A 149 3.65 0.55 -6.13
C PRO A 149 3.70 0.64 -7.66
N PRO A 150 4.39 -0.30 -8.35
CA PRO A 150 4.47 -0.25 -9.82
C PRO A 150 3.13 -0.60 -10.47
N LEU A 151 2.94 -0.13 -11.72
CA LEU A 151 1.86 -0.61 -12.57
C LEU A 151 1.96 -2.13 -12.71
N ARG A 152 0.83 -2.83 -12.59
CA ARG A 152 0.76 -4.29 -12.55
C ARG A 152 0.21 -4.86 -13.85
N GLU A 153 0.08 -6.18 -13.90
CA GLU A 153 -0.49 -6.87 -15.04
C GLU A 153 -2.02 -6.71 -15.13
N ARG A 154 -2.59 -7.06 -16.27
CA ARG A 154 -4.03 -6.94 -16.52
C ARG A 154 -4.91 -7.67 -15.50
N GLU A 155 -4.44 -8.80 -14.97
CA GLU A 155 -5.19 -9.53 -13.95
C GLU A 155 -5.29 -8.78 -12.62
N ASP A 156 -4.27 -7.98 -12.27
CA ASP A 156 -4.29 -7.13 -11.09
C ASP A 156 -5.27 -5.97 -11.29
N VAL A 157 -5.21 -5.32 -12.47
CA VAL A 157 -6.16 -4.25 -12.85
C VAL A 157 -7.61 -4.75 -12.73
N GLN A 158 -7.90 -5.95 -13.26
CA GLN A 158 -9.24 -6.52 -13.17
C GLN A 158 -9.65 -6.77 -11.70
N ALA A 159 -8.76 -7.30 -10.89
CA ALA A 159 -9.03 -7.54 -9.46
C ALA A 159 -9.26 -6.24 -8.68
N ILE A 160 -8.53 -5.16 -9.00
CA ILE A 160 -8.75 -3.83 -8.43
C ILE A 160 -10.16 -3.31 -8.74
N ILE A 161 -10.59 -3.42 -10.01
CA ILE A 161 -11.94 -3.02 -10.43
C ILE A 161 -13.01 -3.83 -9.68
N GLU A 162 -12.85 -5.14 -9.60
CA GLU A 162 -13.74 -6.01 -8.85
C GLU A 162 -13.76 -5.67 -7.36
N GLY A 163 -12.60 -5.35 -6.77
CA GLY A 163 -12.48 -4.95 -5.38
C GLY A 163 -13.20 -3.64 -5.05
N LEU A 164 -13.23 -2.69 -6.00
CA LEU A 164 -14.02 -1.47 -5.86
C LEU A 164 -15.53 -1.75 -5.95
N LEU A 165 -15.93 -2.67 -6.82
CA LEU A 165 -17.34 -3.01 -7.03
C LEU A 165 -17.93 -3.82 -5.87
N ASP A 166 -17.16 -4.71 -5.26
CA ASP A 166 -17.62 -5.56 -4.16
C ASP A 166 -17.37 -4.96 -2.76
N GLY A 167 -16.71 -3.80 -2.69
CA GLY A 167 -16.41 -3.10 -1.43
C GLY A 167 -15.17 -3.64 -0.69
N SER A 168 -14.37 -4.49 -1.31
CA SER A 168 -13.05 -4.88 -0.77
C SER A 168 -12.11 -3.68 -0.71
N LEU A 169 -12.21 -2.77 -1.67
CA LEU A 169 -11.58 -1.45 -1.68
C LEU A 169 -12.64 -0.37 -1.40
N ASP A 170 -12.32 0.58 -0.55
CA ASP A 170 -13.28 1.56 -0.02
C ASP A 170 -13.32 2.86 -0.82
N CYS A 171 -12.20 3.25 -1.43
CA CYS A 171 -12.11 4.51 -2.15
C CYS A 171 -10.98 4.52 -3.19
N ILE A 172 -10.95 5.60 -3.97
CA ILE A 172 -9.89 5.92 -4.93
C ILE A 172 -9.20 7.19 -4.45
N ALA A 173 -7.88 7.12 -4.29
CA ALA A 173 -7.03 8.27 -3.99
C ALA A 173 -6.07 8.51 -5.16
N THR A 174 -5.69 9.76 -5.39
CA THR A 174 -4.87 10.11 -6.55
C THR A 174 -3.40 9.82 -6.39
N ASP A 175 -2.94 9.75 -5.14
CA ASP A 175 -1.51 9.67 -4.80
C ASP A 175 -0.69 10.73 -5.55
N HIS A 176 -1.21 11.98 -5.55
CA HIS A 176 -0.61 13.10 -6.28
C HIS A 176 0.69 13.55 -5.63
N ALA A 177 1.80 12.97 -6.08
CA ALA A 177 3.15 13.23 -5.58
C ALA A 177 4.07 13.72 -6.73
N PRO A 178 3.97 14.99 -7.16
CA PRO A 178 4.75 15.49 -8.28
C PRO A 178 6.24 15.57 -7.93
N HIS A 179 7.07 15.08 -8.84
CA HIS A 179 8.52 15.14 -8.73
C HIS A 179 9.08 16.30 -9.54
N HIS A 180 10.16 16.94 -9.04
CA HIS A 180 10.90 17.95 -9.78
C HIS A 180 11.62 17.29 -10.97
N ARG A 181 11.57 17.94 -12.14
CA ARG A 181 12.30 17.53 -13.35
C ARG A 181 13.77 17.88 -13.28
#